data_8fa2b3e5473607ed69a596460eee2418
#
_entry.id   8fa2b3e5473607ed69a596460eee2418
#
_cell.length_a   1.000
_cell.length_b   1.000
_cell.length_c   1.000
_cell.angle_alpha   90.00
_cell.angle_beta   90.00
_cell.angle_gamma   90.00
#
_symmetry.space_group_name_H-M   'P 1'
#
loop_
_entity.id
_entity.type
_entity.pdbx_description
1 polymer ?
#
loop_
_entity_poly.entity_id
_entity_poly.type
_entity_poly.pdbx_seq_one_letter_code
_entity_poly.pdbx_strand_id
1 'polypeptide(L)'
;MRYFVTGCAGFIGSTLTERLLSAGHAVVGYDNFSTGQESFLATARASPNFRLVRGDVLDAAALTLGMKGSEFVFHLAANADVRFGTAHPAKDLEQNTIATHNVLDAMRRNGVERIAFSSSGSVYGESLTIPTPEDAPFPVQTSLYGASKAAGEGLIAAYCSGFGFQSYIFRFVSILGERYSHGHVCDFYRQLKGDSGTLRVLGNGRQRKSYLYLHDCIDAMLMAIEQSTDRVNIYNLGTDTYCEVNESIAWICEALGVTPTIEYTGGDRGWIGDNPFIFLDTRKIRALGWKPKLTIRQGVVKTIEYLRANPHVLDIRQWT
;
A
#
# COMPACT_ATOMS: atom_id res chain seq x y z
N MET A 1 4.37 -21.01 10.94
CA MET A 1 3.00 -20.60 10.58
C MET A 1 2.84 -20.69 9.06
N ARG A 2 1.59 -20.90 8.60
CA ARG A 2 1.21 -20.81 7.19
C ARG A 2 0.40 -19.54 6.97
N TYR A 3 0.96 -18.62 6.23
CA TYR A 3 0.32 -17.34 5.87
C TYR A 3 -0.42 -17.44 4.54
N PHE A 4 -1.55 -16.73 4.42
CA PHE A 4 -2.26 -16.48 3.17
C PHE A 4 -2.09 -15.01 2.80
N VAL A 5 -1.52 -14.72 1.62
CA VAL A 5 -1.21 -13.35 1.20
C VAL A 5 -1.99 -13.04 -0.07
N THR A 6 -3.05 -12.24 0.02
CA THR A 6 -3.73 -11.70 -1.18
C THR A 6 -2.94 -10.53 -1.74
N GLY A 7 -2.87 -10.39 -3.06
CA GLY A 7 -2.03 -9.38 -3.70
C GLY A 7 -0.54 -9.70 -3.60
N CYS A 8 -0.19 -11.00 -3.54
CA CYS A 8 1.18 -11.47 -3.33
C CYS A 8 2.14 -11.13 -4.47
N ALA A 9 1.65 -10.87 -5.68
CA ALA A 9 2.45 -10.46 -6.84
C ALA A 9 2.54 -8.94 -6.99
N GLY A 10 1.94 -8.17 -6.07
CA GLY A 10 2.00 -6.72 -6.04
C GLY A 10 3.27 -6.18 -5.37
N PHE A 11 3.37 -4.85 -5.34
CA PHE A 11 4.49 -4.10 -4.77
C PHE A 11 4.83 -4.51 -3.32
N ILE A 12 3.90 -4.33 -2.39
CA ILE A 12 4.11 -4.67 -0.96
C ILE A 12 4.05 -6.19 -0.76
N GLY A 13 3.07 -6.85 -1.40
CA GLY A 13 2.79 -8.27 -1.18
C GLY A 13 3.95 -9.19 -1.56
N SER A 14 4.65 -8.90 -2.64
CA SER A 14 5.78 -9.72 -3.08
C SER A 14 6.99 -9.63 -2.14
N THR A 15 7.29 -8.42 -1.64
CA THR A 15 8.38 -8.22 -0.68
C THR A 15 8.04 -8.81 0.69
N LEU A 16 6.78 -8.66 1.15
CA LEU A 16 6.31 -9.33 2.37
C LEU A 16 6.38 -10.85 2.25
N THR A 17 5.96 -11.42 1.11
CA THR A 17 6.04 -12.86 0.84
C THR A 17 7.47 -13.37 0.98
N GLU A 18 8.44 -12.71 0.36
CA GLU A 18 9.86 -13.06 0.49
C GLU A 18 10.34 -12.96 1.95
N ARG A 19 9.92 -11.94 2.68
CA ARG A 19 10.28 -11.75 4.08
C ARG A 19 9.76 -12.89 4.97
N LEU A 20 8.50 -13.31 4.76
CA LEU A 20 7.90 -14.41 5.51
C LEU A 20 8.59 -15.75 5.20
N LEU A 21 8.90 -16.01 3.92
CA LEU A 21 9.62 -17.20 3.50
C LEU A 21 11.05 -17.25 4.06
N SER A 22 11.76 -16.13 4.07
CA SER A 22 13.12 -16.04 4.64
C SER A 22 13.14 -16.24 6.16
N ALA A 23 12.02 -15.96 6.84
CA ALA A 23 11.82 -16.26 8.26
C ALA A 23 11.40 -17.73 8.51
N GLY A 24 11.40 -18.60 7.50
CA GLY A 24 11.08 -20.03 7.62
C GLY A 24 9.59 -20.35 7.64
N HIS A 25 8.72 -19.42 7.28
CA HIS A 25 7.29 -19.63 7.24
C HIS A 25 6.83 -20.21 5.90
N ALA A 26 5.67 -20.87 5.88
CA ALA A 26 4.99 -21.25 4.65
C ALA A 26 4.06 -20.13 4.18
N VAL A 27 4.02 -19.86 2.88
CA VAL A 27 3.17 -18.82 2.29
C VAL A 27 2.33 -19.39 1.14
N VAL A 28 1.04 -19.17 1.22
CA VAL A 28 0.11 -19.31 0.10
C VAL A 28 -0.16 -17.92 -0.45
N GLY A 29 0.42 -17.64 -1.61
CA GLY A 29 0.17 -16.38 -2.34
C GLY A 29 -1.09 -16.52 -3.21
N TYR A 30 -1.94 -15.48 -3.21
CA TYR A 30 -3.17 -15.40 -3.99
C TYR A 30 -3.20 -14.09 -4.77
N ASP A 31 -3.25 -14.17 -6.11
CA ASP A 31 -3.21 -13.00 -6.99
C ASP A 31 -3.87 -13.32 -8.34
N ASN A 32 -4.59 -12.36 -8.93
CA ASN A 32 -5.16 -12.48 -10.27
C ASN A 32 -4.26 -11.89 -11.35
N PHE A 33 -3.15 -11.26 -10.97
CA PHE A 33 -2.20 -10.57 -11.85
C PHE A 33 -2.77 -9.41 -12.67
N SER A 34 -3.86 -8.81 -12.22
CA SER A 34 -4.42 -7.61 -12.88
C SER A 34 -3.46 -6.41 -12.81
N THR A 35 -2.68 -6.31 -11.73
CA THR A 35 -1.62 -5.31 -11.55
C THR A 35 -0.34 -5.91 -10.98
N GLY A 36 -0.41 -7.13 -10.46
CA GLY A 36 0.73 -7.91 -9.97
C GLY A 36 1.60 -8.43 -11.12
N GLN A 37 2.87 -8.73 -10.81
CA GLN A 37 3.85 -9.18 -11.79
C GLN A 37 4.43 -10.54 -11.41
N GLU A 38 4.50 -11.47 -12.35
CA GLU A 38 5.12 -12.77 -12.13
C GLU A 38 6.61 -12.64 -11.79
N SER A 39 7.30 -11.67 -12.39
CA SER A 39 8.71 -11.38 -12.12
C SER A 39 8.98 -11.02 -10.66
N PHE A 40 8.01 -10.42 -9.96
CA PHE A 40 8.15 -10.09 -8.54
C PHE A 40 8.13 -11.29 -7.61
N LEU A 41 7.67 -12.44 -8.11
CA LEU A 41 7.62 -13.70 -7.36
C LEU A 41 8.78 -14.64 -7.68
N ALA A 42 9.77 -14.23 -8.47
CA ALA A 42 10.87 -15.11 -8.91
C ALA A 42 11.59 -15.76 -7.72
N THR A 43 11.98 -14.97 -6.72
CA THR A 43 12.62 -15.44 -5.48
C THR A 43 11.69 -16.35 -4.67
N ALA A 44 10.43 -15.95 -4.50
CA ALA A 44 9.45 -16.72 -3.75
C ALA A 44 9.20 -18.10 -4.36
N ARG A 45 9.11 -18.18 -5.70
CA ARG A 45 8.89 -19.43 -6.43
C ARG A 45 10.03 -20.46 -6.28
N ALA A 46 11.24 -20.02 -5.94
CA ALA A 46 12.35 -20.90 -5.64
C ALA A 46 12.24 -21.57 -4.27
N SER A 47 11.36 -21.10 -3.40
CA SER A 47 11.14 -21.66 -2.06
C SER A 47 10.16 -22.84 -2.09
N PRO A 48 10.49 -24.00 -1.50
CA PRO A 48 9.56 -25.11 -1.35
C PRO A 48 8.38 -24.79 -0.42
N ASN A 49 8.50 -23.73 0.40
CA ASN A 49 7.47 -23.27 1.31
C ASN A 49 6.50 -22.27 0.68
N PHE A 50 6.65 -21.97 -0.62
CA PHE A 50 5.75 -21.07 -1.34
C PHE A 50 4.81 -21.85 -2.26
N ARG A 51 3.52 -21.55 -2.16
CA ARG A 51 2.48 -22.03 -3.08
C ARG A 51 1.74 -20.84 -3.67
N LEU A 52 1.74 -20.71 -4.98
CA LEU A 52 0.95 -19.70 -5.69
C LEU A 52 -0.41 -20.26 -6.08
N VAL A 53 -1.46 -19.51 -5.80
CA VAL A 53 -2.82 -19.73 -6.29
C VAL A 53 -3.20 -18.52 -7.14
N ARG A 54 -3.42 -18.74 -8.44
CA ARG A 54 -3.94 -17.69 -9.33
C ARG A 54 -5.46 -17.62 -9.17
N GLY A 55 -5.97 -16.49 -8.70
CA GLY A 55 -7.40 -16.30 -8.46
C GLY A 55 -7.77 -14.86 -8.14
N ASP A 56 -9.04 -14.54 -8.32
CA ASP A 56 -9.62 -13.24 -8.01
C ASP A 56 -10.26 -13.25 -6.62
N VAL A 57 -10.01 -12.22 -5.81
CA VAL A 57 -10.62 -12.05 -4.48
C VAL A 57 -12.15 -11.84 -4.56
N LEU A 58 -12.69 -11.55 -5.74
CA LEU A 58 -14.13 -11.48 -6.00
C LEU A 58 -14.75 -12.88 -6.23
N ASP A 59 -13.95 -13.89 -6.57
CA ASP A 59 -14.40 -15.29 -6.59
C ASP A 59 -14.33 -15.89 -5.18
N ALA A 60 -15.41 -15.75 -4.43
CA ALA A 60 -15.50 -16.19 -3.04
C ALA A 60 -15.29 -17.72 -2.88
N ALA A 61 -15.66 -18.54 -3.88
CA ALA A 61 -15.48 -19.97 -3.83
C ALA A 61 -14.02 -20.38 -4.01
N ALA A 62 -13.36 -19.85 -5.03
CA ALA A 62 -11.94 -20.08 -5.28
C ALA A 62 -11.07 -19.54 -4.14
N LEU A 63 -11.42 -18.36 -3.59
CA LEU A 63 -10.74 -17.76 -2.46
C LEU A 63 -10.82 -18.64 -1.21
N THR A 64 -12.02 -19.14 -0.88
CA THR A 64 -12.24 -20.04 0.27
C THR A 64 -11.44 -21.33 0.13
N LEU A 65 -11.42 -21.93 -1.06
CA LEU A 65 -10.63 -23.13 -1.33
C LEU A 65 -9.12 -22.87 -1.25
N GLY A 66 -8.67 -21.74 -1.83
CA GLY A 66 -7.25 -21.34 -1.83
C GLY A 66 -6.68 -21.11 -0.44
N MET A 67 -7.52 -20.60 0.49
CA MET A 67 -7.14 -20.25 1.87
C MET A 67 -7.02 -21.47 2.79
N LYS A 68 -7.50 -22.63 2.40
CA LYS A 68 -7.57 -23.82 3.25
C LYS A 68 -6.24 -24.17 3.91
N GLY A 69 -6.27 -24.34 5.23
CA GLY A 69 -5.12 -24.71 6.06
C GLY A 69 -4.16 -23.54 6.36
N SER A 70 -4.54 -22.30 6.05
CA SER A 70 -3.82 -21.11 6.49
C SER A 70 -4.19 -20.75 7.92
N GLU A 71 -3.29 -20.03 8.61
CA GLU A 71 -3.41 -19.66 10.03
C GLU A 71 -3.51 -18.13 10.23
N PHE A 72 -3.09 -17.37 9.24
CA PHE A 72 -3.06 -15.90 9.26
C PHE A 72 -3.22 -15.35 7.84
N VAL A 73 -3.99 -14.29 7.68
CA VAL A 73 -4.20 -13.62 6.39
C VAL A 73 -3.52 -12.25 6.36
N PHE A 74 -2.70 -11.99 5.33
CA PHE A 74 -2.34 -10.64 4.91
C PHE A 74 -3.21 -10.24 3.72
N HIS A 75 -4.14 -9.32 3.94
CA HIS A 75 -5.03 -8.83 2.89
C HIS A 75 -4.47 -7.53 2.29
N LEU A 76 -3.72 -7.68 1.18
CA LEU A 76 -3.04 -6.60 0.47
C LEU A 76 -3.61 -6.37 -0.93
N ALA A 77 -4.43 -7.30 -1.46
CA ALA A 77 -5.13 -7.12 -2.73
C ALA A 77 -6.11 -5.94 -2.63
N ALA A 78 -6.01 -5.00 -3.56
CA ALA A 78 -6.86 -3.81 -3.59
C ALA A 78 -6.74 -3.10 -4.95
N ASN A 79 -7.73 -2.27 -5.33
CA ASN A 79 -7.42 -1.14 -6.18
C ASN A 79 -6.64 -0.12 -5.34
N ALA A 80 -5.39 0.14 -5.71
CA ALA A 80 -4.50 1.05 -4.97
C ALA A 80 -4.40 2.44 -5.62
N ASP A 81 -5.08 2.68 -6.76
CA ASP A 81 -5.04 3.96 -7.46
C ASP A 81 -6.27 4.80 -7.15
N VAL A 82 -6.06 5.86 -6.37
CA VAL A 82 -7.10 6.81 -5.96
C VAL A 82 -7.72 7.52 -7.17
N ARG A 83 -6.94 7.81 -8.22
CA ARG A 83 -7.40 8.51 -9.42
C ARG A 83 -8.33 7.64 -10.27
N PHE A 84 -8.02 6.35 -10.35
CA PHE A 84 -8.78 5.39 -11.13
C PHE A 84 -10.23 5.25 -10.67
N GLY A 85 -10.48 5.30 -9.35
CA GLY A 85 -11.81 5.22 -8.76
C GLY A 85 -12.76 6.33 -9.22
N THR A 86 -12.26 7.54 -9.52
CA THR A 86 -13.10 8.63 -10.04
C THR A 86 -13.65 8.31 -11.43
N ALA A 87 -12.83 7.70 -12.30
CA ALA A 87 -13.26 7.30 -13.65
C ALA A 87 -14.08 5.99 -13.62
N HIS A 88 -13.85 5.13 -12.62
CA HIS A 88 -14.46 3.80 -12.48
C HIS A 88 -15.02 3.59 -11.06
N PRO A 89 -16.15 4.24 -10.67
CA PRO A 89 -16.64 4.28 -9.28
C PRO A 89 -16.92 2.92 -8.65
N ALA A 90 -17.34 1.92 -9.43
CA ALA A 90 -17.59 0.57 -8.94
C ALA A 90 -16.30 -0.15 -8.53
N LYS A 91 -15.14 0.24 -9.08
CA LYS A 91 -13.89 -0.48 -8.89
C LYS A 91 -13.40 -0.48 -7.44
N ASP A 92 -13.51 0.66 -6.76
CA ASP A 92 -13.14 0.76 -5.33
C ASP A 92 -14.12 -0.03 -4.46
N LEU A 93 -15.42 0.01 -4.76
CA LEU A 93 -16.42 -0.79 -4.06
C LEU A 93 -16.12 -2.28 -4.20
N GLU A 94 -15.90 -2.76 -5.42
CA GLU A 94 -15.66 -4.18 -5.71
C GLU A 94 -14.34 -4.65 -5.11
N GLN A 95 -13.23 -4.01 -5.47
CA GLN A 95 -11.88 -4.50 -5.17
C GLN A 95 -11.41 -4.17 -3.74
N ASN A 96 -12.04 -3.23 -3.05
CA ASN A 96 -11.64 -2.86 -1.70
C ASN A 96 -12.69 -3.28 -0.65
N THR A 97 -13.98 -3.08 -0.92
CA THR A 97 -15.03 -3.36 0.08
C THR A 97 -15.59 -4.78 -0.05
N ILE A 98 -16.08 -5.16 -1.24
CA ILE A 98 -16.65 -6.51 -1.49
C ILE A 98 -15.55 -7.57 -1.36
N ALA A 99 -14.38 -7.32 -1.93
CA ALA A 99 -13.21 -8.19 -1.78
C ALA A 99 -12.82 -8.41 -0.32
N THR A 100 -12.82 -7.35 0.51
CA THR A 100 -12.55 -7.49 1.96
C THR A 100 -13.62 -8.35 2.64
N HIS A 101 -14.89 -8.16 2.32
CA HIS A 101 -15.97 -9.04 2.82
C HIS A 101 -15.72 -10.51 2.43
N ASN A 102 -15.39 -10.78 1.17
CA ASN A 102 -15.12 -12.15 0.70
C ASN A 102 -13.94 -12.80 1.44
N VAL A 103 -12.86 -12.02 1.71
CA VAL A 103 -11.73 -12.51 2.48
C VAL A 103 -12.15 -12.86 3.91
N LEU A 104 -12.93 -12.01 4.57
CA LEU A 104 -13.40 -12.24 5.94
C LEU A 104 -14.34 -13.46 6.02
N ASP A 105 -15.24 -13.65 5.06
CA ASP A 105 -16.11 -14.83 5.03
C ASP A 105 -15.31 -16.12 4.72
N ALA A 106 -14.34 -16.05 3.82
CA ALA A 106 -13.41 -17.16 3.55
C ALA A 106 -12.61 -17.54 4.80
N MET A 107 -12.13 -16.56 5.58
CA MET A 107 -11.47 -16.78 6.87
C MET A 107 -12.38 -17.50 7.84
N ARG A 108 -13.62 -16.99 8.01
CA ARG A 108 -14.62 -17.60 8.90
C ARG A 108 -14.89 -19.05 8.54
N ARG A 109 -15.06 -19.35 7.25
CA ARG A 109 -15.31 -20.73 6.74
C ARG A 109 -14.13 -21.68 6.96
N ASN A 110 -12.91 -21.15 6.98
CA ASN A 110 -11.68 -21.92 7.17
C ASN A 110 -11.17 -21.93 8.63
N GLY A 111 -11.84 -21.26 9.57
CA GLY A 111 -11.39 -21.13 10.96
C GLY A 111 -10.12 -20.31 11.11
N VAL A 112 -9.87 -19.37 10.19
CA VAL A 112 -8.71 -18.43 10.28
C VAL A 112 -9.18 -17.19 11.00
N GLU A 113 -8.56 -16.86 12.12
CA GLU A 113 -9.03 -15.80 13.03
C GLU A 113 -8.17 -14.54 13.03
N ARG A 114 -7.03 -14.54 12.33
CA ARG A 114 -6.07 -13.42 12.37
C ARG A 114 -5.87 -12.80 11.00
N ILE A 115 -5.99 -11.46 10.92
CA ILE A 115 -5.85 -10.70 9.68
C ILE A 115 -5.00 -9.45 9.87
N ALA A 116 -4.08 -9.21 8.93
CA ALA A 116 -3.43 -7.92 8.70
C ALA A 116 -4.00 -7.28 7.42
N PHE A 117 -4.40 -6.03 7.51
CA PHE A 117 -5.05 -5.30 6.42
C PHE A 117 -4.29 -4.03 6.03
N SER A 118 -4.05 -3.88 4.73
CA SER A 118 -3.50 -2.66 4.16
C SER A 118 -4.58 -1.60 4.02
N SER A 119 -4.73 -0.75 5.02
CA SER A 119 -5.52 0.46 4.96
C SER A 119 -4.68 1.65 4.44
N SER A 120 -5.16 2.85 4.59
CA SER A 120 -4.54 4.06 4.04
C SER A 120 -4.82 5.28 4.91
N GLY A 121 -3.91 6.24 4.94
CA GLY A 121 -4.17 7.55 5.50
C GLY A 121 -5.34 8.30 4.83
N SER A 122 -5.75 7.86 3.63
CA SER A 122 -6.92 8.44 2.94
C SER A 122 -8.24 8.22 3.69
N VAL A 123 -8.32 7.26 4.63
CA VAL A 123 -9.51 7.04 5.47
C VAL A 123 -9.82 8.25 6.36
N TYR A 124 -8.83 9.10 6.61
CA TYR A 124 -9.02 10.32 7.40
C TYR A 124 -9.59 11.50 6.59
N GLY A 125 -9.72 11.36 5.26
CA GLY A 125 -10.12 12.50 4.42
C GLY A 125 -9.17 13.68 4.64
N GLU A 126 -9.73 14.90 4.80
CA GLU A 126 -8.96 16.09 5.18
C GLU A 126 -9.07 16.30 6.70
N SER A 127 -8.18 15.67 7.45
CA SER A 127 -8.17 15.79 8.91
C SER A 127 -7.84 17.21 9.36
N LEU A 128 -8.56 17.68 10.39
CA LEU A 128 -8.28 18.97 11.04
C LEU A 128 -7.09 18.86 12.03
N THR A 129 -6.74 17.64 12.46
CA THR A 129 -5.63 17.38 13.37
C THR A 129 -4.45 16.83 12.60
N ILE A 130 -3.33 17.54 12.63
CA ILE A 130 -2.08 17.17 11.94
C ILE A 130 -0.91 17.35 12.90
N PRO A 131 -0.08 16.31 13.11
CA PRO A 131 -0.18 14.94 12.58
C PRO A 131 -1.47 14.24 13.02
N THR A 132 -2.07 13.42 12.12
CA THR A 132 -3.36 12.76 12.36
C THR A 132 -3.18 11.49 13.17
N PRO A 133 -3.73 11.38 14.40
CA PRO A 133 -3.62 10.18 15.23
C PRO A 133 -4.64 9.11 14.83
N GLU A 134 -4.44 7.87 15.32
CA GLU A 134 -5.30 6.72 14.98
C GLU A 134 -6.74 6.86 15.48
N ASP A 135 -6.95 7.62 16.53
CA ASP A 135 -8.26 7.91 17.15
C ASP A 135 -8.94 9.20 16.62
N ALA A 136 -8.34 9.83 15.60
CA ALA A 136 -8.98 10.97 14.94
C ALA A 136 -10.33 10.54 14.36
N PRO A 137 -11.38 11.37 14.52
CA PRO A 137 -12.70 11.08 13.96
C PRO A 137 -12.59 10.98 12.43
N PHE A 138 -13.40 10.10 11.82
CA PHE A 138 -13.51 10.04 10.36
C PHE A 138 -14.23 11.30 9.85
N PRO A 139 -13.55 12.16 9.11
CA PRO A 139 -14.17 13.31 8.46
C PRO A 139 -14.97 12.86 7.22
N VAL A 140 -15.55 13.84 6.52
CA VAL A 140 -16.16 13.59 5.21
C VAL A 140 -15.11 13.02 4.26
N GLN A 141 -15.43 11.90 3.63
CA GLN A 141 -14.53 11.24 2.68
C GLN A 141 -14.38 12.07 1.42
N THR A 142 -13.16 12.22 0.95
CA THR A 142 -12.82 13.01 -0.23
C THR A 142 -12.57 12.14 -1.47
N SER A 143 -12.48 10.82 -1.30
CA SER A 143 -12.28 9.87 -2.40
C SER A 143 -13.05 8.56 -2.19
N LEU A 144 -13.46 7.92 -3.29
CA LEU A 144 -14.08 6.59 -3.26
C LEU A 144 -13.11 5.55 -2.69
N TYR A 145 -11.82 5.68 -2.98
CA TYR A 145 -10.76 4.86 -2.40
C TYR A 145 -10.74 4.97 -0.87
N GLY A 146 -10.70 6.19 -0.31
CA GLY A 146 -10.73 6.42 1.15
C GLY A 146 -11.98 5.82 1.78
N ALA A 147 -13.15 6.07 1.17
CA ALA A 147 -14.42 5.52 1.62
C ALA A 147 -14.43 3.98 1.62
N SER A 148 -13.91 3.34 0.56
CA SER A 148 -13.86 1.88 0.45
C SER A 148 -12.91 1.24 1.47
N LYS A 149 -11.77 1.88 1.76
CA LYS A 149 -10.84 1.42 2.80
C LYS A 149 -11.44 1.57 4.20
N ALA A 150 -12.12 2.69 4.48
CA ALA A 150 -12.83 2.90 5.74
C ALA A 150 -13.95 1.86 5.95
N ALA A 151 -14.69 1.53 4.89
CA ALA A 151 -15.69 0.45 4.92
C ALA A 151 -15.04 -0.92 5.22
N GLY A 152 -13.86 -1.21 4.63
CA GLY A 152 -13.07 -2.40 4.93
C GLY A 152 -12.67 -2.49 6.40
N GLU A 153 -12.17 -1.40 7.00
CA GLU A 153 -11.85 -1.33 8.43
C GLU A 153 -13.08 -1.62 9.30
N GLY A 154 -14.23 -1.03 8.96
CA GLY A 154 -15.49 -1.25 9.67
C GLY A 154 -15.95 -2.71 9.61
N LEU A 155 -15.88 -3.35 8.43
CA LEU A 155 -16.16 -4.78 8.27
C LEU A 155 -15.22 -5.64 9.14
N ILE A 156 -13.92 -5.38 9.10
CA ILE A 156 -12.93 -6.12 9.89
C ILE A 156 -13.24 -5.99 11.39
N ALA A 157 -13.47 -4.78 11.88
CA ALA A 157 -13.80 -4.55 13.29
C ALA A 157 -15.10 -5.28 13.71
N ALA A 158 -16.12 -5.31 12.84
CA ALA A 158 -17.36 -6.05 13.07
C ALA A 158 -17.11 -7.57 13.13
N TYR A 159 -16.26 -8.13 12.25
CA TYR A 159 -15.88 -9.54 12.32
C TYR A 159 -15.06 -9.86 13.57
N CYS A 160 -14.19 -8.96 14.02
CA CYS A 160 -13.50 -9.10 15.30
C CYS A 160 -14.48 -9.19 16.48
N SER A 161 -15.53 -8.37 16.48
CA SER A 161 -16.57 -8.39 17.52
C SER A 161 -17.48 -9.61 17.41
N GLY A 162 -17.98 -9.91 16.20
CA GLY A 162 -19.01 -10.93 15.99
C GLY A 162 -18.47 -12.36 15.93
N PHE A 163 -17.23 -12.57 15.48
CA PHE A 163 -16.66 -13.91 15.25
C PHE A 163 -15.33 -14.14 15.98
N GLY A 164 -14.91 -13.23 16.87
CA GLY A 164 -13.71 -13.41 17.69
C GLY A 164 -12.39 -13.23 16.94
N PHE A 165 -12.39 -12.61 15.75
CA PHE A 165 -11.16 -12.36 15.00
C PHE A 165 -10.24 -11.39 15.74
N GLN A 166 -8.95 -11.45 15.40
CA GLN A 166 -7.94 -10.46 15.77
C GLN A 166 -7.43 -9.78 14.50
N SER A 167 -7.40 -8.45 14.51
CA SER A 167 -6.97 -7.69 13.34
C SER A 167 -5.84 -6.73 13.63
N TYR A 168 -5.04 -6.49 12.58
CA TYR A 168 -3.96 -5.50 12.51
C TYR A 168 -4.22 -4.64 11.28
N ILE A 169 -4.70 -3.43 11.49
CA ILE A 169 -5.09 -2.47 10.47
C ILE A 169 -3.97 -1.44 10.33
N PHE A 170 -3.36 -1.36 9.15
CA PHE A 170 -2.24 -0.46 8.90
C PHE A 170 -2.66 0.66 7.95
N ARG A 171 -2.72 1.88 8.47
CA ARG A 171 -3.01 3.09 7.69
C ARG A 171 -1.71 3.66 7.17
N PHE A 172 -1.44 3.44 5.89
CA PHE A 172 -0.20 3.85 5.24
C PHE A 172 -0.23 5.30 4.78
N VAL A 173 0.91 6.01 4.89
CA VAL A 173 1.28 7.07 3.96
C VAL A 173 1.67 6.45 2.61
N SER A 174 2.10 7.25 1.63
CA SER A 174 2.63 6.71 0.38
C SER A 174 3.88 5.87 0.63
N ILE A 175 3.93 4.65 0.09
CA ILE A 175 5.07 3.75 0.23
C ILE A 175 5.99 3.90 -0.98
N LEU A 176 7.31 3.90 -0.75
CA LEU A 176 8.38 3.95 -1.76
C LEU A 176 9.25 2.70 -1.66
N GLY A 177 9.93 2.34 -2.74
CA GLY A 177 10.91 1.26 -2.72
C GLY A 177 10.95 0.42 -3.99
N GLU A 178 11.56 -0.74 -3.91
CA GLU A 178 11.69 -1.72 -4.97
C GLU A 178 10.33 -2.24 -5.42
N ARG A 179 10.16 -2.51 -6.71
CA ARG A 179 8.88 -2.95 -7.33
C ARG A 179 7.77 -1.89 -7.32
N TYR A 180 8.13 -0.63 -7.06
CA TYR A 180 7.20 0.50 -7.10
C TYR A 180 6.71 0.76 -8.52
N SER A 181 5.44 0.48 -8.79
CA SER A 181 4.88 0.49 -10.15
C SER A 181 3.91 1.66 -10.43
N HIS A 182 3.62 2.49 -9.44
CA HIS A 182 2.66 3.60 -9.55
C HIS A 182 2.93 4.70 -8.52
N GLY A 183 2.42 5.91 -8.78
CA GLY A 183 2.59 7.07 -7.92
C GLY A 183 3.65 8.03 -8.45
N HIS A 184 3.81 9.18 -7.78
CA HIS A 184 4.49 10.35 -8.34
C HIS A 184 5.96 10.09 -8.76
N VAL A 185 6.74 9.32 -7.99
CA VAL A 185 8.14 9.02 -8.36
C VAL A 185 8.18 8.21 -9.66
N CYS A 186 7.31 7.21 -9.82
CA CYS A 186 7.19 6.42 -11.03
C CYS A 186 6.71 7.27 -12.22
N ASP A 187 5.70 8.12 -11.99
CA ASP A 187 5.12 8.97 -13.02
C ASP A 187 6.14 10.01 -13.52
N PHE A 188 6.89 10.65 -12.62
CA PHE A 188 7.93 11.60 -12.98
C PHE A 188 9.12 10.92 -13.67
N TYR A 189 9.55 9.76 -13.17
CA TYR A 189 10.60 8.98 -13.82
C TYR A 189 10.21 8.58 -15.24
N ARG A 190 8.95 8.12 -15.44
CA ARG A 190 8.44 7.77 -16.78
C ARG A 190 8.45 8.96 -17.74
N GLN A 191 8.00 10.14 -17.29
CA GLN A 191 8.06 11.37 -18.07
C GLN A 191 9.50 11.72 -18.46
N LEU A 192 10.40 11.80 -17.47
CA LEU A 192 11.80 12.19 -17.69
C LEU A 192 12.61 11.17 -18.51
N LYS A 193 12.20 9.90 -18.50
CA LYS A 193 12.75 8.88 -19.39
C LYS A 193 12.30 9.08 -20.83
N GLY A 194 11.08 9.53 -21.06
CA GLY A 194 10.54 9.83 -22.39
C GLY A 194 11.05 11.16 -22.95
N ASP A 195 11.07 12.20 -22.11
CA ASP A 195 11.61 13.53 -22.41
C ASP A 195 12.32 14.11 -21.18
N SER A 196 13.63 14.17 -21.23
CA SER A 196 14.44 14.71 -20.11
C SER A 196 14.44 16.24 -20.05
N GLY A 197 13.89 16.92 -21.05
CA GLY A 197 13.87 18.40 -21.16
C GLY A 197 12.64 19.03 -20.50
N THR A 198 11.55 18.28 -20.29
CA THR A 198 10.29 18.82 -19.78
C THR A 198 9.65 17.90 -18.75
N LEU A 199 9.16 18.46 -17.63
CA LEU A 199 8.42 17.74 -16.61
C LEU A 199 7.10 18.44 -16.31
N ARG A 200 5.99 17.78 -16.59
CA ARG A 200 4.65 18.28 -16.25
C ARG A 200 4.24 17.83 -14.85
N VAL A 201 3.92 18.81 -13.99
CA VAL A 201 3.56 18.62 -12.60
C VAL A 201 2.10 19.01 -12.37
N LEU A 202 1.29 18.09 -11.84
CA LEU A 202 -0.09 18.38 -11.48
C LEU A 202 -0.12 19.23 -10.19
N GLY A 203 -0.94 20.30 -10.21
CA GLY A 203 -0.98 21.30 -9.14
C GLY A 203 0.15 22.31 -9.26
N ASN A 204 0.57 22.87 -8.12
CA ASN A 204 1.62 23.91 -8.01
C ASN A 204 2.95 23.40 -7.43
N GLY A 205 3.06 22.08 -7.19
CA GLY A 205 4.25 21.45 -6.62
C GLY A 205 4.46 21.68 -5.12
N ARG A 206 3.56 22.40 -4.42
CA ARG A 206 3.63 22.69 -2.99
C ARG A 206 2.80 21.74 -2.12
N GLN A 207 2.13 20.76 -2.74
CA GLN A 207 1.46 19.70 -1.99
C GLN A 207 2.47 18.99 -1.11
N ARG A 208 2.10 18.78 0.17
CA ARG A 208 2.95 18.15 1.18
C ARG A 208 2.59 16.69 1.31
N LYS A 209 3.57 15.81 1.22
CA LYS A 209 3.37 14.37 1.27
C LYS A 209 4.38 13.74 2.23
N SER A 210 3.93 12.79 3.01
CA SER A 210 4.81 11.90 3.77
C SER A 210 4.96 10.58 3.03
N TYR A 211 6.14 9.98 3.13
CA TYR A 211 6.48 8.72 2.47
C TYR A 211 7.21 7.81 3.43
N LEU A 212 7.00 6.50 3.25
CA LEU A 212 7.69 5.48 4.03
C LEU A 212 8.34 4.46 3.08
N TYR A 213 9.57 4.06 3.39
CA TYR A 213 10.26 3.03 2.63
C TYR A 213 9.66 1.65 2.88
N LEU A 214 9.53 0.84 1.82
CA LEU A 214 8.84 -0.45 1.82
C LEU A 214 9.31 -1.41 2.93
N HIS A 215 10.63 -1.58 3.09
CA HIS A 215 11.15 -2.49 4.11
C HIS A 215 10.89 -1.98 5.53
N ASP A 216 10.93 -0.68 5.76
CA ASP A 216 10.57 -0.07 7.04
C ASP A 216 9.08 -0.27 7.34
N CYS A 217 8.22 -0.19 6.32
CA CYS A 217 6.79 -0.48 6.43
C CYS A 217 6.55 -1.94 6.84
N ILE A 218 7.21 -2.90 6.19
CA ILE A 218 7.09 -4.32 6.51
C ILE A 218 7.63 -4.62 7.91
N ASP A 219 8.76 -4.03 8.30
CA ASP A 219 9.30 -4.17 9.66
C ASP A 219 8.30 -3.67 10.71
N ALA A 220 7.63 -2.53 10.46
CA ALA A 220 6.58 -2.01 11.34
C ALA A 220 5.38 -2.95 11.45
N MET A 221 4.90 -3.48 10.31
CA MET A 221 3.78 -4.42 10.28
C MET A 221 4.08 -5.69 11.10
N LEU A 222 5.24 -6.29 10.89
CA LEU A 222 5.63 -7.53 11.57
C LEU A 222 5.84 -7.29 13.08
N MET A 223 6.46 -6.17 13.47
CA MET A 223 6.63 -5.79 14.88
C MET A 223 5.28 -5.58 15.58
N ALA A 224 4.34 -4.88 14.95
CA ALA A 224 3.01 -4.68 15.49
C ALA A 224 2.26 -6.00 15.68
N ILE A 225 2.38 -6.93 14.72
CA ILE A 225 1.75 -8.26 14.79
C ILE A 225 2.36 -9.11 15.93
N GLU A 226 3.65 -8.98 16.18
CA GLU A 226 4.34 -9.71 17.22
C GLU A 226 4.03 -9.18 18.63
N GLN A 227 3.90 -7.86 18.79
CA GLN A 227 3.83 -7.21 20.09
C GLN A 227 2.42 -6.80 20.53
N SER A 228 1.41 -6.84 19.65
CA SER A 228 0.07 -6.35 19.96
C SER A 228 -0.92 -7.50 20.14
N THR A 229 -1.71 -7.42 21.20
CA THR A 229 -2.63 -8.48 21.61
C THR A 229 -4.10 -8.08 21.62
N ASP A 230 -4.40 -6.79 21.39
CA ASP A 230 -5.77 -6.32 21.33
C ASP A 230 -6.54 -7.01 20.21
N ARG A 231 -7.85 -7.07 20.34
CA ARG A 231 -8.72 -7.65 19.30
C ARG A 231 -8.68 -6.86 17.99
N VAL A 232 -8.62 -5.53 18.08
CA VAL A 232 -8.48 -4.62 16.95
C VAL A 232 -7.28 -3.72 17.18
N ASN A 233 -6.24 -3.89 16.38
CA ASN A 233 -4.99 -3.14 16.46
C ASN A 233 -4.91 -2.22 15.24
N ILE A 234 -4.95 -0.91 15.43
CA ILE A 234 -4.83 0.08 14.36
C ILE A 234 -3.53 0.83 14.54
N TYR A 235 -2.74 0.94 13.47
CA TYR A 235 -1.46 1.65 13.45
C TYR A 235 -1.32 2.53 12.22
N ASN A 236 -0.98 3.77 12.44
CA ASN A 236 -0.47 4.66 11.40
C ASN A 236 0.98 4.31 11.07
N LEU A 237 1.28 4.10 9.79
CA LEU A 237 2.64 3.83 9.31
C LEU A 237 3.11 4.95 8.39
N GLY A 238 4.16 5.65 8.81
CA GLY A 238 4.73 6.79 8.12
C GLY A 238 6.07 7.21 8.74
N THR A 239 6.59 8.33 8.27
CA THR A 239 7.74 9.01 8.88
C THR A 239 7.27 10.21 9.69
N ASP A 240 8.14 10.77 10.54
CA ASP A 240 7.90 12.01 11.29
C ASP A 240 8.28 13.28 10.50
N THR A 241 8.46 13.12 9.20
CA THR A 241 8.73 14.19 8.26
C THR A 241 7.81 14.11 7.05
N TYR A 242 7.76 15.19 6.31
CA TYR A 242 7.12 15.27 5.00
C TYR A 242 8.00 16.08 4.06
N CYS A 243 7.72 16.03 2.78
CA CYS A 243 8.34 16.91 1.80
C CYS A 243 7.29 17.55 0.89
N GLU A 244 7.62 18.66 0.27
CA GLU A 244 6.85 19.18 -0.86
C GLU A 244 7.14 18.35 -2.12
N VAL A 245 6.19 18.33 -3.05
CA VAL A 245 6.38 17.66 -4.35
C VAL A 245 7.58 18.21 -5.07
N ASN A 246 7.84 19.53 -4.98
CA ASN A 246 9.02 20.18 -5.57
C ASN A 246 10.35 19.66 -5.01
N GLU A 247 10.43 19.36 -3.70
CA GLU A 247 11.63 18.78 -3.11
C GLU A 247 11.85 17.36 -3.65
N SER A 248 10.80 16.57 -3.76
CA SER A 248 10.89 15.24 -4.35
C SER A 248 11.31 15.28 -5.82
N ILE A 249 10.82 16.23 -6.60
CA ILE A 249 11.24 16.46 -8.00
C ILE A 249 12.74 16.76 -8.05
N ALA A 250 13.24 17.66 -7.18
CA ALA A 250 14.64 18.00 -7.14
C ALA A 250 15.52 16.76 -6.87
N TRP A 251 15.13 15.88 -5.92
CA TRP A 251 15.86 14.64 -5.64
C TRP A 251 15.81 13.64 -6.82
N ILE A 252 14.66 13.55 -7.52
CA ILE A 252 14.53 12.70 -8.71
C ILE A 252 15.45 13.21 -9.83
N CYS A 253 15.40 14.51 -10.11
CA CYS A 253 16.24 15.14 -11.15
C CYS A 253 17.74 14.99 -10.85
N GLU A 254 18.15 15.20 -9.59
CA GLU A 254 19.53 14.96 -9.13
C GLU A 254 19.95 13.51 -9.35
N ALA A 255 19.12 12.54 -8.94
CA ALA A 255 19.41 11.12 -9.11
C ALA A 255 19.50 10.68 -10.58
N LEU A 256 18.79 11.38 -11.48
CA LEU A 256 18.81 11.12 -12.91
C LEU A 256 19.89 11.94 -13.66
N GLY A 257 20.44 12.99 -13.07
CA GLY A 257 21.38 13.91 -13.70
C GLY A 257 20.72 14.76 -14.79
N VAL A 258 19.46 15.18 -14.62
CA VAL A 258 18.70 15.99 -15.59
C VAL A 258 18.24 17.32 -14.99
N THR A 259 17.98 18.30 -15.85
CA THR A 259 17.49 19.64 -15.47
C THR A 259 16.34 20.04 -16.38
N PRO A 260 15.14 19.49 -16.19
CA PRO A 260 13.98 19.78 -17.04
C PRO A 260 13.42 21.18 -16.78
N THR A 261 12.72 21.73 -17.77
CA THR A 261 11.75 22.80 -17.56
C THR A 261 10.53 22.22 -16.87
N ILE A 262 10.09 22.82 -15.74
CA ILE A 262 8.95 22.32 -14.98
C ILE A 262 7.70 23.12 -15.37
N GLU A 263 6.68 22.39 -15.84
CA GLU A 263 5.38 22.95 -16.23
C GLU A 263 4.32 22.57 -15.17
N TYR A 264 3.81 23.55 -14.45
CA TYR A 264 2.77 23.36 -13.46
C TYR A 264 1.37 23.55 -14.06
N THR A 265 0.44 22.64 -13.72
CA THR A 265 -0.97 22.84 -14.14
C THR A 265 -1.69 23.88 -13.27
N GLY A 266 -1.10 24.30 -12.17
CA GLY A 266 -1.68 25.26 -11.22
C GLY A 266 -2.65 24.63 -10.22
N GLY A 267 -3.09 25.44 -9.23
CA GLY A 267 -3.93 24.98 -8.13
C GLY A 267 -3.14 24.31 -7.01
N ASP A 268 -3.80 24.08 -5.90
CA ASP A 268 -3.23 23.48 -4.67
C ASP A 268 -3.41 21.95 -4.60
N ARG A 269 -4.15 21.36 -5.55
CA ARG A 269 -4.39 19.92 -5.68
C ARG A 269 -3.88 19.38 -7.01
N GLY A 270 -3.41 18.15 -7.02
CA GLY A 270 -2.97 17.47 -8.24
C GLY A 270 -4.12 16.93 -9.08
N TRP A 271 -5.20 16.43 -8.43
CA TRP A 271 -6.37 15.85 -9.10
C TRP A 271 -7.61 15.94 -8.20
N ILE A 272 -8.79 15.59 -8.73
CA ILE A 272 -10.05 15.52 -7.98
C ILE A 272 -9.94 14.42 -6.91
N GLY A 273 -10.15 14.79 -5.65
CA GLY A 273 -9.99 13.86 -4.50
C GLY A 273 -8.55 13.75 -3.98
N ASP A 274 -7.61 14.51 -4.54
CA ASP A 274 -6.28 14.64 -3.92
C ASP A 274 -6.39 15.32 -2.55
N ASN A 275 -5.76 14.73 -1.54
CA ASN A 275 -5.56 15.38 -0.26
C ASN A 275 -4.19 16.06 -0.28
N PRO A 276 -4.13 17.42 -0.23
CA PRO A 276 -2.88 18.15 -0.38
C PRO A 276 -1.90 17.93 0.78
N PHE A 277 -2.38 17.45 1.95
CA PHE A 277 -1.51 17.17 3.09
C PHE A 277 -1.98 15.96 3.90
N ILE A 278 -1.30 14.82 3.74
CA ILE A 278 -1.45 13.64 4.60
C ILE A 278 -0.18 13.50 5.43
N PHE A 279 -0.31 13.66 6.75
CA PHE A 279 0.79 13.49 7.70
C PHE A 279 0.25 12.79 8.96
N LEU A 280 0.68 11.55 9.17
CA LEU A 280 0.16 10.68 10.20
C LEU A 280 0.99 10.76 11.47
N ASP A 281 0.34 10.69 12.62
CA ASP A 281 1.00 10.51 13.90
C ASP A 281 1.47 9.06 14.05
N THR A 282 2.76 8.86 14.23
CA THR A 282 3.39 7.54 14.32
C THR A 282 3.82 7.17 15.74
N ARG A 283 3.43 7.95 16.75
CA ARG A 283 3.83 7.71 18.15
C ARG A 283 3.44 6.31 18.64
N LYS A 284 2.28 5.80 18.23
CA LYS A 284 1.78 4.49 18.64
C LYS A 284 2.70 3.34 18.18
N ILE A 285 3.07 3.31 16.90
CA ILE A 285 3.98 2.28 16.39
C ILE A 285 5.41 2.47 16.95
N ARG A 286 5.84 3.70 17.16
CA ARG A 286 7.14 4.01 17.76
C ARG A 286 7.23 3.57 19.22
N ALA A 287 6.13 3.57 19.96
CA ALA A 287 6.09 3.06 21.33
C ALA A 287 6.42 1.56 21.42
N LEU A 288 6.25 0.80 20.33
CA LEU A 288 6.70 -0.59 20.21
C LEU A 288 8.22 -0.71 19.95
N GLY A 289 8.94 0.40 19.81
CA GLY A 289 10.38 0.41 19.53
C GLY A 289 10.74 0.52 18.05
N TRP A 290 9.75 0.57 17.14
CA TRP A 290 10.01 0.74 15.72
C TRP A 290 10.46 2.18 15.36
N LYS A 291 11.36 2.27 14.38
CA LYS A 291 11.78 3.55 13.76
C LYS A 291 12.07 3.31 12.28
N PRO A 292 11.72 4.25 11.38
CA PRO A 292 12.14 4.19 10.00
C PRO A 292 13.67 4.31 9.93
N LYS A 293 14.29 3.52 9.05
CA LYS A 293 15.74 3.48 8.83
C LYS A 293 16.18 4.46 7.76
N LEU A 294 15.28 4.77 6.81
CA LEU A 294 15.56 5.67 5.70
C LEU A 294 14.77 6.97 5.81
N THR A 295 15.40 8.05 5.37
CA THR A 295 14.73 9.34 5.12
C THR A 295 13.89 9.24 3.84
N ILE A 296 12.94 10.18 3.65
CA ILE A 296 12.14 10.28 2.42
C ILE A 296 13.05 10.40 1.19
N ARG A 297 14.07 11.28 1.24
CA ARG A 297 15.04 11.44 0.14
C ARG A 297 15.73 10.12 -0.22
N GLN A 298 16.22 9.39 0.77
CA GLN A 298 16.85 8.08 0.55
C GLN A 298 15.88 7.07 -0.08
N GLY A 299 14.62 7.06 0.37
CA GLY A 299 13.57 6.22 -0.22
C GLY A 299 13.29 6.56 -1.68
N VAL A 300 13.21 7.86 -2.02
CA VAL A 300 13.05 8.34 -3.42
C VAL A 300 14.23 7.89 -4.28
N VAL A 301 15.46 8.12 -3.84
CA VAL A 301 16.68 7.74 -4.58
C VAL A 301 16.72 6.23 -4.83
N LYS A 302 16.51 5.40 -3.79
CA LYS A 302 16.46 3.93 -3.95
C LYS A 302 15.37 3.48 -4.92
N THR A 303 14.21 4.13 -4.91
CA THR A 303 13.14 3.84 -5.86
C THR A 303 13.58 4.13 -7.29
N ILE A 304 14.24 5.27 -7.53
CA ILE A 304 14.77 5.63 -8.87
C ILE A 304 15.87 4.64 -9.31
N GLU A 305 16.79 4.28 -8.43
CA GLU A 305 17.85 3.28 -8.72
C GLU A 305 17.23 1.95 -9.15
N TYR A 306 16.19 1.49 -8.44
CA TYR A 306 15.48 0.27 -8.79
C TYR A 306 14.78 0.38 -10.16
N LEU A 307 14.07 1.45 -10.43
CA LEU A 307 13.37 1.68 -11.71
C LEU A 307 14.35 1.76 -12.89
N ARG A 308 15.54 2.34 -12.69
CA ARG A 308 16.62 2.36 -13.71
C ARG A 308 17.13 0.95 -14.03
N ALA A 309 17.33 0.13 -13.00
CA ALA A 309 17.79 -1.26 -13.15
C ALA A 309 16.68 -2.20 -13.68
N ASN A 310 15.41 -1.83 -13.55
CA ASN A 310 14.25 -2.66 -13.89
C ASN A 310 13.24 -1.91 -14.77
N PRO A 311 13.60 -1.49 -15.98
CA PRO A 311 12.76 -0.61 -16.81
C PRO A 311 11.41 -1.23 -17.19
N HIS A 312 11.28 -2.56 -17.20
CA HIS A 312 10.03 -3.29 -17.46
C HIS A 312 8.93 -2.97 -16.44
N VAL A 313 9.27 -2.50 -15.24
CA VAL A 313 8.29 -2.11 -14.21
C VAL A 313 7.45 -0.91 -14.65
N LEU A 314 7.96 -0.07 -15.53
CA LEU A 314 7.22 1.08 -16.07
C LEU A 314 6.11 0.68 -17.04
N ASP A 315 6.21 -0.51 -17.65
CA ASP A 315 5.28 -0.99 -18.68
C ASP A 315 4.03 -1.66 -18.06
N ILE A 316 4.04 -1.88 -16.74
CA ILE A 316 3.02 -2.62 -16.00
C ILE A 316 1.64 -1.95 -16.02
N ARG A 317 1.59 -0.63 -16.08
CA ARG A 317 0.35 0.14 -16.12
C ARG A 317 0.41 1.10 -17.31
N GLN A 318 -0.12 0.67 -18.44
CA GLN A 318 -0.52 1.60 -19.49
C GLN A 318 -1.88 2.16 -19.08
N TRP A 319 -1.90 3.43 -18.70
CA TRP A 319 -3.14 4.17 -18.47
C TRP A 319 -3.72 4.49 -19.85
N THR A 320 -4.72 3.74 -20.29
CA THR A 320 -5.59 4.11 -21.42
C THR A 320 -6.70 5.00 -20.91
#